data_511db24b1ca3c287f09732479df5cea3
#
_entry.id   511db24b1ca3c287f09732479df5cea3
#
_cell.length_a   1.000
_cell.length_b   1.000
_cell.length_c   1.000
_cell.angle_alpha   90.00
_cell.angle_beta   90.00
_cell.angle_gamma   90.00
#
_symmetry.space_group_name_H-M   'P 1'
#
loop_
_entity.id
_entity.type
_entity.pdbx_description
1 polymer ?
#
loop_
_entity_poly.entity_id
_entity_poly.type
_entity_poly.pdbx_seq_one_letter_code
_entity_poly.pdbx_strand_id
1 'polypeptide(L)'
;MTDKYRIDSHKLLYHVSRVNAWLGGENIYPVYMEISPSGACNHRCTFCGLDFMEYQNRHLDGNVLMERLSEMGALGLKSVMYAGEGEPLLHKRMVEIINHTKKSGIDSAMTTNATLLNEARANAILGAMEWIKVSINAGTSGTYSAIHRTKAADFNTVIGNMSNAVRIRQDNGYKCTLGMQMLLLPENKDEAATLAKLARDIGMDYLVIKPYSQHLLSRTDRYREVKYSDQLCLADTLREFNTGEFSVIFRLRTMKKWDQGERNYARCLALPFWSYMDAGGGIWGCSAYLGNEKFYYGNIYEHSFKEIWEGEKRQKSLKWVHEELDPLQCRVNCRMDEINRYLWELKRPPAHVNFI
;
A
#
# COMPACT_ATOMS: atom_id res chain seq x y z
N MET A 1 8.15 -0.67 20.89
CA MET A 1 6.87 -1.45 20.77
C MET A 1 6.39 -1.39 19.32
N THR A 2 5.72 -2.41 18.86
CA THR A 2 5.11 -2.45 17.52
C THR A 2 3.76 -1.74 17.59
N ASP A 3 3.42 -0.87 16.62
CA ASP A 3 2.11 -0.20 16.57
C ASP A 3 0.95 -1.21 16.46
N LYS A 4 -0.25 -0.80 16.89
CA LYS A 4 -1.47 -1.64 16.92
C LYS A 4 -1.75 -2.35 15.59
N TYR A 5 -1.45 -1.70 14.48
CA TYR A 5 -1.72 -2.21 13.13
C TYR A 5 -0.49 -2.81 12.46
N ARG A 6 0.68 -2.85 13.13
CA ARG A 6 1.98 -3.29 12.59
C ARG A 6 2.35 -2.63 11.26
N ILE A 7 2.09 -1.34 11.14
CA ILE A 7 2.33 -0.57 9.91
C ILE A 7 3.83 -0.37 9.64
N ASP A 8 4.63 -0.21 10.72
CA ASP A 8 6.10 -0.09 10.63
C ASP A 8 6.83 -1.43 10.84
N SER A 9 6.18 -2.54 10.46
CA SER A 9 6.66 -3.91 10.55
C SER A 9 6.04 -4.77 9.42
N HIS A 10 5.87 -6.10 9.63
CA HIS A 10 5.19 -6.98 8.68
C HIS A 10 4.17 -7.90 9.38
N LYS A 11 3.28 -8.50 8.58
CA LYS A 11 2.24 -9.42 9.06
C LYS A 11 2.39 -10.84 8.52
N LEU A 12 3.43 -11.12 7.74
CA LEU A 12 3.66 -12.46 7.17
C LEU A 12 3.83 -13.53 8.27
N LEU A 13 4.30 -13.13 9.45
CA LEU A 13 4.41 -14.02 10.62
C LEU A 13 3.07 -14.67 11.06
N TYR A 14 1.92 -14.13 10.66
CA TYR A 14 0.61 -14.74 10.93
C TYR A 14 0.19 -15.78 9.88
N HIS A 15 0.96 -15.95 8.82
CA HIS A 15 0.72 -16.90 7.73
C HIS A 15 1.69 -18.08 7.81
N VAL A 16 1.82 -18.69 9.00
CA VAL A 16 2.84 -19.71 9.32
C VAL A 16 2.80 -20.88 8.35
N SER A 17 1.61 -21.42 8.04
CA SER A 17 1.46 -22.53 7.09
C SER A 17 1.96 -22.17 5.68
N ARG A 18 1.70 -20.94 5.20
CA ARG A 18 2.16 -20.48 3.90
C ARG A 18 3.69 -20.29 3.87
N VAL A 19 4.27 -19.81 4.97
CA VAL A 19 5.72 -19.67 5.12
C VAL A 19 6.39 -21.05 5.19
N ASN A 20 5.80 -22.00 5.91
CA ASN A 20 6.31 -23.37 6.00
C ASN A 20 6.27 -24.09 4.63
N ALA A 21 5.17 -24.00 3.89
CA ALA A 21 5.06 -24.54 2.54
C ALA A 21 6.15 -23.95 1.61
N TRP A 22 6.36 -22.64 1.67
CA TRP A 22 7.43 -21.97 0.91
C TRP A 22 8.84 -22.44 1.32
N LEU A 23 9.10 -22.62 2.62
CA LEU A 23 10.38 -23.15 3.11
C LEU A 23 10.62 -24.58 2.62
N GLY A 24 9.55 -25.37 2.49
CA GLY A 24 9.55 -26.72 1.90
C GLY A 24 9.72 -26.74 0.38
N GLY A 25 9.79 -25.59 -0.29
CA GLY A 25 9.97 -25.50 -1.73
C GLY A 25 8.67 -25.59 -2.56
N GLU A 26 7.50 -25.56 -1.92
CA GLU A 26 6.24 -25.59 -2.62
C GLU A 26 5.99 -24.30 -3.43
N ASN A 27 5.31 -24.43 -4.57
CA ASN A 27 4.84 -23.28 -5.34
C ASN A 27 3.58 -22.69 -4.68
N ILE A 28 3.76 -21.74 -3.79
CA ILE A 28 2.68 -21.09 -3.04
C ILE A 28 1.99 -19.99 -3.85
N TYR A 29 0.69 -19.77 -3.60
CA TYR A 29 -0.02 -18.58 -4.07
C TYR A 29 0.20 -17.38 -3.14
N PRO A 30 0.05 -16.13 -3.64
CA PRO A 30 0.33 -14.94 -2.84
C PRO A 30 -0.66 -14.83 -1.67
N VAL A 31 -0.20 -14.18 -0.61
CA VAL A 31 -1.04 -13.80 0.53
C VAL A 31 -1.77 -12.48 0.24
N TYR A 32 -1.10 -11.59 -0.49
CA TYR A 32 -1.52 -10.21 -0.71
C TYR A 32 -1.29 -9.78 -2.15
N MET A 33 -2.24 -9.01 -2.69
CA MET A 33 -2.08 -8.29 -3.95
C MET A 33 -2.40 -6.81 -3.81
N GLU A 34 -1.67 -5.98 -4.54
CA GLU A 34 -2.05 -4.61 -4.83
C GLU A 34 -2.64 -4.55 -6.25
N ILE A 35 -3.81 -3.98 -6.37
CA ILE A 35 -4.50 -3.86 -7.66
C ILE A 35 -4.74 -2.39 -7.97
N SER A 36 -4.31 -1.96 -9.15
CA SER A 36 -4.64 -0.65 -9.71
C SER A 36 -5.89 -0.77 -10.59
N PRO A 37 -7.08 -0.46 -10.10
CA PRO A 37 -8.29 -0.59 -10.91
C PRO A 37 -8.38 0.49 -11.99
N SER A 38 -7.62 1.58 -11.85
CA SER A 38 -7.60 2.74 -12.74
C SER A 38 -6.20 3.31 -12.89
N GLY A 39 -5.76 3.56 -14.10
CA GLY A 39 -4.56 4.33 -14.40
C GLY A 39 -4.79 5.84 -14.32
N ALA A 40 -6.05 6.29 -14.46
CA ALA A 40 -6.41 7.70 -14.36
C ALA A 40 -6.38 8.19 -12.91
N CYS A 41 -5.95 9.43 -12.71
CA CYS A 41 -6.01 10.12 -11.42
C CYS A 41 -6.49 11.56 -11.62
N ASN A 42 -7.28 12.06 -10.68
CA ASN A 42 -7.74 13.45 -10.67
C ASN A 42 -6.76 14.42 -9.97
N HIS A 43 -5.66 13.90 -9.41
CA HIS A 43 -4.56 14.70 -8.85
C HIS A 43 -3.27 14.54 -9.66
N ARG A 44 -2.30 15.47 -9.46
CA ARG A 44 -0.95 15.44 -10.06
C ARG A 44 0.11 15.71 -8.99
N CYS A 45 0.10 14.89 -7.94
CA CYS A 45 0.92 15.10 -6.75
C CYS A 45 2.41 15.25 -7.08
N THR A 46 3.06 16.20 -6.43
CA THR A 46 4.50 16.48 -6.61
C THR A 46 5.39 15.30 -6.19
N PHE A 47 4.84 14.42 -5.39
CA PHE A 47 5.51 13.23 -4.80
C PHE A 47 5.03 11.91 -5.41
N CYS A 48 4.30 11.92 -6.54
CA CYS A 48 3.76 10.70 -7.12
C CYS A 48 4.89 9.79 -7.60
N GLY A 49 5.06 8.63 -6.96
CA GLY A 49 6.06 7.65 -7.35
C GLY A 49 5.74 6.88 -8.65
N LEU A 50 4.53 7.04 -9.18
CA LEU A 50 4.07 6.37 -10.40
C LEU A 50 3.77 7.38 -11.53
N ASP A 51 4.32 8.59 -11.47
CA ASP A 51 4.16 9.65 -12.48
C ASP A 51 4.67 9.24 -13.87
N PHE A 52 5.60 8.30 -13.94
CA PHE A 52 6.09 7.70 -15.19
C PHE A 52 5.04 6.86 -15.94
N MET A 53 3.97 6.42 -15.26
CA MET A 53 2.83 5.71 -15.86
C MET A 53 1.85 6.65 -16.58
N GLU A 54 2.08 7.97 -16.52
CA GLU A 54 1.42 9.03 -17.31
C GLU A 54 -0.07 9.23 -17.05
N TYR A 55 -0.61 8.66 -15.96
CA TYR A 55 -2.02 8.80 -15.58
C TYR A 55 -3.00 8.45 -16.72
N GLN A 56 -2.69 7.38 -17.45
CA GLN A 56 -3.46 6.93 -18.60
C GLN A 56 -4.93 6.69 -18.23
N ASN A 57 -5.85 7.14 -19.10
CA ASN A 57 -7.28 6.90 -18.92
C ASN A 57 -7.65 5.47 -19.30
N ARG A 58 -7.13 4.51 -18.54
CA ARG A 58 -7.41 3.08 -18.67
C ARG A 58 -7.96 2.54 -17.35
N HIS A 59 -8.87 1.60 -17.45
CA HIS A 59 -9.51 0.96 -16.31
C HIS A 59 -9.59 -0.54 -16.56
N LEU A 60 -9.46 -1.33 -15.51
CA LEU A 60 -9.69 -2.76 -15.60
C LEU A 60 -11.15 -3.04 -16.01
N ASP A 61 -11.38 -4.03 -16.85
CA ASP A 61 -12.74 -4.51 -17.07
C ASP A 61 -13.29 -5.13 -15.78
N GLY A 62 -14.42 -4.62 -15.31
CA GLY A 62 -14.99 -5.03 -14.03
C GLY A 62 -15.43 -6.49 -14.00
N ASN A 63 -15.90 -7.07 -15.14
CA ASN A 63 -16.31 -8.47 -15.20
C ASN A 63 -15.09 -9.39 -15.10
N VAL A 64 -14.08 -9.12 -15.93
CA VAL A 64 -12.83 -9.89 -15.92
C VAL A 64 -12.17 -9.80 -14.54
N LEU A 65 -12.10 -8.60 -13.95
CA LEU A 65 -11.50 -8.44 -12.61
C LEU A 65 -12.27 -9.25 -11.55
N MET A 66 -13.60 -9.19 -11.54
CA MET A 66 -14.41 -9.97 -10.58
C MET A 66 -14.27 -11.48 -10.79
N GLU A 67 -14.20 -11.95 -12.03
CA GLU A 67 -13.91 -13.37 -12.32
C GLU A 67 -12.55 -13.79 -11.76
N ARG A 68 -11.50 -12.98 -11.99
CA ARG A 68 -10.15 -13.26 -11.46
C ARG A 68 -10.09 -13.16 -9.93
N LEU A 69 -10.86 -12.27 -9.31
CA LEU A 69 -10.97 -12.19 -7.84
C LEU A 69 -11.59 -13.47 -7.25
N SER A 70 -12.63 -14.02 -7.90
CA SER A 70 -13.20 -15.30 -7.48
C SER A 70 -12.19 -16.44 -7.58
N GLU A 71 -11.45 -16.51 -8.70
CA GLU A 71 -10.37 -17.48 -8.91
C GLU A 71 -9.26 -17.32 -7.83
N MET A 72 -8.77 -16.11 -7.63
CA MET A 72 -7.71 -15.82 -6.64
C MET A 72 -8.15 -16.16 -5.22
N GLY A 73 -9.41 -15.89 -4.86
CA GLY A 73 -9.98 -16.30 -3.58
C GLY A 73 -9.96 -17.80 -3.38
N ALA A 74 -10.39 -18.57 -4.38
CA ALA A 74 -10.36 -20.03 -4.39
C ALA A 74 -8.93 -20.60 -4.29
N LEU A 75 -7.94 -19.92 -4.87
CA LEU A 75 -6.52 -20.24 -4.78
C LEU A 75 -5.86 -19.80 -3.46
N GLY A 76 -6.63 -19.14 -2.59
CA GLY A 76 -6.21 -18.83 -1.23
C GLY A 76 -5.52 -17.48 -1.06
N LEU A 77 -5.69 -16.52 -1.99
CA LEU A 77 -5.37 -15.12 -1.76
C LEU A 77 -6.15 -14.60 -0.54
N LYS A 78 -5.46 -13.91 0.36
CA LYS A 78 -6.09 -13.46 1.63
C LYS A 78 -6.53 -12.00 1.58
N SER A 79 -5.80 -11.15 0.87
CA SER A 79 -6.13 -9.74 0.86
C SER A 79 -5.74 -9.02 -0.42
N VAL A 80 -6.52 -8.00 -0.76
CA VAL A 80 -6.29 -7.07 -1.86
C VAL A 80 -6.31 -5.64 -1.33
N MET A 81 -5.35 -4.82 -1.77
CA MET A 81 -5.40 -3.39 -1.60
C MET A 81 -5.62 -2.71 -2.95
N TYR A 82 -6.72 -1.99 -3.08
CA TYR A 82 -6.97 -1.12 -4.22
C TYR A 82 -6.18 0.18 -4.07
N ALA A 83 -5.23 0.39 -4.97
CA ALA A 83 -4.32 1.54 -4.97
C ALA A 83 -3.66 1.67 -6.35
N GLY A 84 -2.46 2.19 -6.42
CA GLY A 84 -1.57 2.06 -7.59
C GLY A 84 -1.40 3.32 -8.42
N GLU A 85 -1.51 3.17 -9.75
CA GLU A 85 -1.15 4.17 -10.76
C GLU A 85 -2.04 5.42 -10.72
N GLY A 86 -3.31 5.23 -10.39
CA GLY A 86 -4.33 6.25 -10.41
C GLY A 86 -5.15 6.33 -9.12
N GLU A 87 -6.33 6.89 -9.23
CA GLU A 87 -7.31 6.96 -8.14
C GLU A 87 -8.32 5.81 -8.29
N PRO A 88 -8.40 4.85 -7.35
CA PRO A 88 -9.31 3.71 -7.45
C PRO A 88 -10.77 4.09 -7.64
N LEU A 89 -11.23 5.15 -6.99
CA LEU A 89 -12.63 5.59 -7.05
C LEU A 89 -13.03 6.25 -8.38
N LEU A 90 -12.08 6.44 -9.32
CA LEU A 90 -12.42 6.78 -10.71
C LEU A 90 -12.94 5.58 -11.50
N HIS A 91 -12.71 4.36 -11.04
CA HIS A 91 -13.31 3.18 -11.64
C HIS A 91 -14.82 3.15 -11.39
N LYS A 92 -15.62 3.18 -12.46
CA LYS A 92 -17.09 3.33 -12.36
C LYS A 92 -17.78 2.21 -11.56
N ARG A 93 -17.23 1.00 -11.62
CA ARG A 93 -17.77 -0.19 -10.95
C ARG A 93 -17.04 -0.55 -9.64
N MET A 94 -16.31 0.41 -9.05
CA MET A 94 -15.49 0.12 -7.86
C MET A 94 -16.30 -0.44 -6.68
N VAL A 95 -17.52 0.04 -6.49
CA VAL A 95 -18.45 -0.47 -5.45
C VAL A 95 -18.76 -1.96 -5.66
N GLU A 96 -19.08 -2.35 -6.90
CA GLU A 96 -19.36 -3.76 -7.23
C GLU A 96 -18.14 -4.64 -6.99
N ILE A 97 -16.96 -4.19 -7.45
CA ILE A 97 -15.69 -4.90 -7.33
C ILE A 97 -15.34 -5.14 -5.85
N ILE A 98 -15.46 -4.12 -4.99
CA ILE A 98 -15.20 -4.24 -3.54
C ILE A 98 -16.14 -5.28 -2.91
N ASN A 99 -17.43 -5.17 -3.17
CA ASN A 99 -18.41 -6.11 -2.62
C ASN A 99 -18.21 -7.54 -3.15
N HIS A 100 -17.79 -7.69 -4.40
CA HIS A 100 -17.44 -8.99 -4.98
C HIS A 100 -16.18 -9.57 -4.32
N THR A 101 -15.16 -8.75 -4.06
CA THR A 101 -13.95 -9.15 -3.35
C THR A 101 -14.27 -9.78 -1.99
N LYS A 102 -15.14 -9.12 -1.22
CA LYS A 102 -15.62 -9.67 0.08
C LYS A 102 -16.35 -11.00 -0.09
N LYS A 103 -17.21 -11.11 -1.12
CA LYS A 103 -17.91 -12.38 -1.44
C LYS A 103 -16.95 -13.50 -1.85
N SER A 104 -15.82 -13.16 -2.45
CA SER A 104 -14.77 -14.11 -2.83
C SER A 104 -13.89 -14.58 -1.66
N GLY A 105 -14.21 -14.16 -0.42
CA GLY A 105 -13.46 -14.54 0.79
C GLY A 105 -12.10 -13.82 0.91
N ILE A 106 -11.94 -12.67 0.23
CA ILE A 106 -10.73 -11.86 0.23
C ILE A 106 -10.97 -10.58 1.02
N ASP A 107 -10.11 -10.29 1.97
CA ASP A 107 -10.12 -9.02 2.68
C ASP A 107 -9.74 -7.88 1.74
N SER A 108 -10.53 -6.80 1.74
CA SER A 108 -10.30 -5.65 0.87
C SER A 108 -9.90 -4.41 1.64
N ALA A 109 -8.98 -3.66 1.04
CA ALA A 109 -8.53 -2.39 1.57
C ALA A 109 -8.32 -1.36 0.44
N MET A 110 -8.26 -0.08 0.77
CA MET A 110 -8.04 0.95 -0.24
C MET A 110 -7.13 2.08 0.26
N THR A 111 -6.26 2.55 -0.63
CA THR A 111 -5.59 3.85 -0.49
C THR A 111 -6.13 4.77 -1.56
N THR A 112 -6.65 5.92 -1.17
CA THR A 112 -7.37 6.87 -2.05
C THR A 112 -7.03 8.32 -1.68
N ASN A 113 -7.25 9.26 -2.60
CA ASN A 113 -7.26 10.67 -2.28
C ASN A 113 -8.60 11.12 -1.66
N ALA A 114 -9.59 10.25 -1.62
CA ALA A 114 -10.91 10.38 -1.01
C ALA A 114 -11.79 11.54 -1.54
N THR A 115 -11.41 12.25 -2.58
CA THR A 115 -12.28 13.31 -3.15
C THR A 115 -13.59 12.75 -3.69
N LEU A 116 -13.59 11.47 -4.09
CA LEU A 116 -14.73 10.78 -4.66
C LEU A 116 -15.42 9.83 -3.66
N LEU A 117 -14.96 9.76 -2.41
CA LEU A 117 -15.58 8.95 -1.36
C LEU A 117 -16.77 9.66 -0.73
N ASN A 118 -17.76 10.01 -1.55
CA ASN A 118 -18.98 10.65 -1.07
C ASN A 118 -19.82 9.69 -0.20
N GLU A 119 -20.87 10.23 0.45
CA GLU A 119 -21.71 9.50 1.37
C GLU A 119 -22.33 8.23 0.76
N ALA A 120 -22.80 8.29 -0.49
CA ALA A 120 -23.39 7.14 -1.18
C ALA A 120 -22.36 6.00 -1.37
N ARG A 121 -21.14 6.33 -1.79
CA ARG A 121 -20.08 5.33 -1.94
C ARG A 121 -19.61 4.79 -0.59
N ALA A 122 -19.45 5.65 0.42
CA ALA A 122 -19.07 5.23 1.76
C ALA A 122 -20.08 4.21 2.33
N ASN A 123 -21.38 4.50 2.24
CA ASN A 123 -22.43 3.56 2.63
C ASN A 123 -22.33 2.21 1.89
N ALA A 124 -21.99 2.23 0.61
CA ALA A 124 -21.98 1.04 -0.22
C ALA A 124 -20.75 0.13 0.00
N ILE A 125 -19.65 0.66 0.55
CA ILE A 125 -18.39 -0.10 0.63
C ILE A 125 -17.86 -0.33 2.05
N LEU A 126 -18.17 0.52 3.04
CA LEU A 126 -17.57 0.42 4.38
C LEU A 126 -17.81 -0.93 5.06
N GLY A 127 -18.98 -1.55 4.84
CA GLY A 127 -19.28 -2.89 5.38
C GLY A 127 -18.48 -4.02 4.74
N ALA A 128 -17.85 -3.79 3.58
CA ALA A 128 -17.04 -4.78 2.86
C ALA A 128 -15.53 -4.54 2.98
N MET A 129 -15.10 -3.41 3.57
CA MET A 129 -13.69 -3.02 3.65
C MET A 129 -13.11 -3.31 5.03
N GLU A 130 -11.87 -3.81 5.08
CA GLU A 130 -11.11 -3.93 6.32
C GLU A 130 -10.51 -2.58 6.75
N TRP A 131 -10.03 -1.80 5.79
CA TRP A 131 -9.55 -0.45 6.06
C TRP A 131 -9.53 0.43 4.80
N ILE A 132 -9.68 1.74 5.03
CA ILE A 132 -9.47 2.80 4.04
C ILE A 132 -8.42 3.76 4.58
N LYS A 133 -7.42 4.08 3.77
CA LYS A 133 -6.38 5.05 4.09
C LYS A 133 -6.38 6.20 3.10
N VAL A 134 -6.51 7.40 3.61
CA VAL A 134 -6.56 8.62 2.80
C VAL A 134 -5.17 9.25 2.72
N SER A 135 -4.70 9.49 1.50
CA SER A 135 -3.45 10.21 1.22
C SER A 135 -3.71 11.71 1.28
N ILE A 136 -3.81 12.26 2.49
CA ILE A 136 -4.11 13.69 2.70
C ILE A 136 -2.87 14.58 2.64
N ASN A 137 -1.78 14.15 3.25
CA ASN A 137 -0.44 14.75 3.19
C ASN A 137 -0.33 16.25 3.59
N ALA A 138 -1.35 16.85 4.14
CA ALA A 138 -1.35 18.27 4.54
C ALA A 138 -2.33 18.53 5.68
N GLY A 139 -2.02 19.50 6.54
CA GLY A 139 -2.90 20.00 7.60
C GLY A 139 -3.73 21.23 7.18
N THR A 140 -3.43 21.82 6.02
CA THR A 140 -4.09 23.02 5.51
C THR A 140 -4.45 22.89 4.03
N SER A 141 -5.48 23.61 3.58
CA SER A 141 -5.93 23.60 2.19
C SER A 141 -4.90 24.18 1.21
N GLY A 142 -4.09 25.16 1.68
CA GLY A 142 -3.04 25.77 0.87
C GLY A 142 -1.94 24.78 0.54
N THR A 143 -1.36 24.11 1.54
CA THR A 143 -0.35 23.08 1.36
C THR A 143 -0.92 21.86 0.60
N TYR A 144 -2.14 21.46 0.91
CA TYR A 144 -2.82 20.38 0.18
C TYR A 144 -2.87 20.64 -1.32
N SER A 145 -3.39 21.82 -1.72
CA SER A 145 -3.51 22.16 -3.14
C SER A 145 -2.15 22.25 -3.84
N ALA A 146 -1.15 22.77 -3.16
CA ALA A 146 0.20 22.91 -3.70
C ALA A 146 0.87 21.57 -3.99
N ILE A 147 0.84 20.63 -3.01
CA ILE A 147 1.54 19.35 -3.14
C ILE A 147 0.75 18.30 -3.96
N HIS A 148 -0.58 18.36 -3.94
CA HIS A 148 -1.43 17.49 -4.75
C HIS A 148 -1.72 18.08 -6.15
N ARG A 149 -1.34 19.33 -6.41
CA ARG A 149 -1.61 20.05 -7.65
C ARG A 149 -3.08 19.98 -8.05
N THR A 150 -3.94 20.37 -7.10
CA THR A 150 -5.40 20.34 -7.24
C THR A 150 -6.02 21.61 -6.64
N LYS A 151 -7.35 21.68 -6.59
CA LYS A 151 -8.07 22.83 -6.02
C LYS A 151 -7.97 22.83 -4.49
N ALA A 152 -7.85 24.01 -3.88
CA ALA A 152 -7.86 24.17 -2.43
C ALA A 152 -9.16 23.65 -1.79
N ALA A 153 -10.30 23.75 -2.49
CA ALA A 153 -11.58 23.22 -2.07
C ALA A 153 -11.61 21.69 -1.89
N ASP A 154 -10.73 20.96 -2.61
CA ASP A 154 -10.66 19.50 -2.51
C ASP A 154 -10.23 19.04 -1.10
N PHE A 155 -9.44 19.84 -0.37
CA PHE A 155 -9.10 19.56 1.02
C PHE A 155 -10.35 19.46 1.89
N ASN A 156 -11.23 20.47 1.82
CA ASN A 156 -12.46 20.48 2.59
C ASN A 156 -13.42 19.35 2.16
N THR A 157 -13.44 19.03 0.85
CA THR A 157 -14.21 17.89 0.33
C THR A 157 -13.72 16.58 0.96
N VAL A 158 -12.40 16.36 1.01
CA VAL A 158 -11.80 15.16 1.62
C VAL A 158 -12.13 15.08 3.11
N ILE A 159 -11.96 16.18 3.85
CA ILE A 159 -12.29 16.21 5.29
C ILE A 159 -13.78 15.92 5.51
N GLY A 160 -14.67 16.53 4.74
CA GLY A 160 -16.10 16.25 4.81
C GLY A 160 -16.45 14.79 4.49
N ASN A 161 -15.85 14.24 3.44
CA ASN A 161 -16.04 12.83 3.08
C ASN A 161 -15.56 11.88 4.19
N MET A 162 -14.44 12.18 4.84
CA MET A 162 -13.95 11.34 5.94
C MET A 162 -14.82 11.47 7.20
N SER A 163 -15.28 12.67 7.54
CA SER A 163 -16.25 12.87 8.63
C SER A 163 -17.54 12.06 8.38
N ASN A 164 -18.05 12.08 7.15
CA ASN A 164 -19.22 11.28 6.78
C ASN A 164 -18.92 9.76 6.86
N ALA A 165 -17.74 9.32 6.41
CA ALA A 165 -17.36 7.91 6.48
C ALA A 165 -17.25 7.43 7.94
N VAL A 166 -16.72 8.26 8.86
CA VAL A 166 -16.69 7.96 10.30
C VAL A 166 -18.11 7.83 10.85
N ARG A 167 -18.99 8.80 10.57
CA ARG A 167 -20.39 8.76 11.00
C ARG A 167 -21.12 7.51 10.49
N ILE A 168 -21.01 7.22 9.17
CA ILE A 168 -21.63 6.03 8.56
C ILE A 168 -21.12 4.74 9.21
N ARG A 169 -19.82 4.65 9.46
CA ARG A 169 -19.21 3.50 10.15
C ARG A 169 -19.82 3.30 11.52
N GLN A 170 -19.96 4.37 12.30
CA GLN A 170 -20.53 4.34 13.66
C GLN A 170 -22.01 3.97 13.64
N ASP A 171 -22.79 4.64 12.80
CA ASP A 171 -24.25 4.44 12.68
C ASP A 171 -24.62 2.99 12.29
N ASN A 172 -23.77 2.33 11.50
CA ASN A 172 -24.00 0.96 11.03
C ASN A 172 -23.18 -0.11 11.79
N GLY A 173 -22.34 0.26 12.75
CA GLY A 173 -21.49 -0.67 13.48
C GLY A 173 -20.43 -1.39 12.60
N TYR A 174 -20.01 -0.77 11.50
CA TYR A 174 -19.01 -1.34 10.62
C TYR A 174 -17.61 -1.33 11.26
N LYS A 175 -16.82 -2.37 10.98
CA LYS A 175 -15.47 -2.54 11.58
C LYS A 175 -14.34 -1.95 10.72
N CYS A 176 -14.66 -1.28 9.63
CA CYS A 176 -13.67 -0.70 8.73
C CYS A 176 -12.78 0.30 9.46
N THR A 177 -11.47 0.09 9.46
CA THR A 177 -10.50 1.02 10.02
C THR A 177 -10.28 2.20 9.07
N LEU A 178 -10.43 3.43 9.56
CA LEU A 178 -10.28 4.66 8.78
C LEU A 178 -9.00 5.39 9.19
N GLY A 179 -8.02 5.46 8.28
CA GLY A 179 -6.74 6.11 8.54
C GLY A 179 -6.43 7.26 7.58
N MET A 180 -5.61 8.18 8.06
CA MET A 180 -4.97 9.21 7.23
C MET A 180 -3.49 8.93 7.05
N GLN A 181 -2.91 9.37 5.94
CA GLN A 181 -1.49 9.26 5.66
C GLN A 181 -0.90 10.61 5.31
N MET A 182 0.28 10.88 5.88
CA MET A 182 1.14 11.99 5.53
C MET A 182 2.52 11.48 5.11
N LEU A 183 2.92 11.80 3.88
CA LEU A 183 4.32 11.79 3.52
C LEU A 183 4.95 13.03 4.14
N LEU A 184 5.99 12.87 4.94
CA LEU A 184 6.69 14.01 5.54
C LEU A 184 7.60 14.64 4.48
N LEU A 185 7.22 15.82 4.02
CA LEU A 185 7.88 16.57 2.96
C LEU A 185 8.32 17.93 3.53
N PRO A 186 9.28 18.61 2.88
CA PRO A 186 9.69 19.96 3.30
C PRO A 186 8.53 20.96 3.41
N GLU A 187 7.52 20.84 2.55
CA GLU A 187 6.39 21.75 2.47
C GLU A 187 5.36 21.56 3.58
N ASN A 188 5.29 20.37 4.19
CA ASN A 188 4.23 20.02 5.13
C ASN A 188 4.74 19.61 6.53
N LYS A 189 6.04 19.59 6.76
CA LYS A 189 6.64 19.09 8.00
C LYS A 189 6.11 19.79 9.26
N ASP A 190 5.84 21.08 9.15
CA ASP A 190 5.36 21.92 10.25
C ASP A 190 3.83 21.78 10.49
N GLU A 191 3.13 21.04 9.60
CA GLU A 191 1.69 20.79 9.69
C GLU A 191 1.33 19.43 10.32
N ALA A 192 2.31 18.64 10.71
CA ALA A 192 2.07 17.28 11.24
C ALA A 192 1.17 17.28 12.50
N ALA A 193 1.38 18.19 13.42
CA ALA A 193 0.54 18.36 14.62
C ALA A 193 -0.87 18.85 14.27
N THR A 194 -1.00 19.78 13.35
CA THR A 194 -2.29 20.28 12.85
C THR A 194 -3.12 19.15 12.24
N LEU A 195 -2.48 18.32 11.38
CA LEU A 195 -3.14 17.18 10.78
C LEU A 195 -3.49 16.09 11.81
N ALA A 196 -2.62 15.84 12.80
CA ALA A 196 -2.88 14.89 13.88
C ALA A 196 -4.12 15.29 14.70
N LYS A 197 -4.21 16.57 15.07
CA LYS A 197 -5.38 17.12 15.75
C LYS A 197 -6.63 16.97 14.90
N LEU A 198 -6.59 17.37 13.63
CA LEU A 198 -7.72 17.29 12.71
C LEU A 198 -8.21 15.84 12.55
N ALA A 199 -7.29 14.89 12.31
CA ALA A 199 -7.63 13.47 12.14
C ALA A 199 -8.29 12.90 13.40
N ARG A 200 -7.78 13.21 14.59
CA ARG A 200 -8.38 12.82 15.87
C ARG A 200 -9.78 13.41 16.05
N ASP A 201 -9.91 14.71 15.80
CA ASP A 201 -11.16 15.45 16.06
C ASP A 201 -12.31 15.00 15.15
N ILE A 202 -12.04 14.50 13.94
CA ILE A 202 -13.05 13.92 13.06
C ILE A 202 -13.32 12.43 13.33
N GLY A 203 -12.58 11.79 14.27
CA GLY A 203 -12.81 10.40 14.67
C GLY A 203 -12.13 9.35 13.79
N MET A 204 -11.00 9.70 13.15
CA MET A 204 -10.15 8.69 12.48
C MET A 204 -9.51 7.75 13.50
N ASP A 205 -9.15 6.53 13.09
CA ASP A 205 -8.48 5.56 13.95
C ASP A 205 -6.97 5.81 14.04
N TYR A 206 -6.37 6.34 12.98
CA TYR A 206 -4.94 6.66 13.00
C TYR A 206 -4.54 7.72 11.95
N LEU A 207 -3.41 8.37 12.23
CA LEU A 207 -2.60 9.09 11.26
C LEU A 207 -1.25 8.40 11.12
N VAL A 208 -0.90 7.92 9.93
CA VAL A 208 0.46 7.42 9.67
C VAL A 208 1.31 8.50 9.02
N ILE A 209 2.48 8.76 9.60
CA ILE A 209 3.50 9.67 9.05
C ILE A 209 4.69 8.84 8.61
N LYS A 210 5.07 8.99 7.35
CA LYS A 210 6.14 8.17 6.74
C LYS A 210 7.06 9.00 5.86
N PRO A 211 8.30 8.55 5.60
CA PRO A 211 9.19 9.21 4.66
C PRO A 211 8.67 9.07 3.23
N TYR A 212 9.15 9.95 2.38
CA TYR A 212 9.06 9.80 0.94
C TYR A 212 9.75 8.50 0.48
N SER A 213 9.37 7.99 -0.65
CA SER A 213 9.98 6.81 -1.25
C SER A 213 10.16 7.03 -2.74
N GLN A 214 11.40 7.35 -3.14
CA GLN A 214 11.74 7.52 -4.55
C GLN A 214 11.52 6.22 -5.32
N HIS A 215 10.69 6.26 -6.37
CA HIS A 215 10.57 5.14 -7.28
C HIS A 215 11.72 5.17 -8.30
N LEU A 216 12.15 4.00 -8.77
CA LEU A 216 13.30 3.90 -9.68
C LEU A 216 13.08 4.63 -11.02
N LEU A 217 11.83 4.67 -11.50
CA LEU A 217 11.42 5.28 -12.75
C LEU A 217 10.66 6.60 -12.58
N SER A 218 10.48 7.09 -11.35
CA SER A 218 9.78 8.35 -11.13
C SER A 218 10.44 9.50 -11.89
N ARG A 219 9.63 10.30 -12.59
CA ARG A 219 10.07 11.49 -13.32
C ARG A 219 10.45 12.63 -12.38
N THR A 220 9.84 12.68 -11.20
CA THR A 220 10.20 13.66 -10.17
C THR A 220 11.37 13.14 -9.34
N ASP A 221 12.36 13.99 -9.10
CA ASP A 221 13.49 13.77 -8.19
C ASP A 221 13.48 14.76 -7.00
N ARG A 222 12.45 15.61 -6.94
CA ARG A 222 12.31 16.73 -6.01
C ARG A 222 12.61 16.39 -4.56
N TYR A 223 12.32 15.17 -4.13
CA TYR A 223 12.43 14.75 -2.74
C TYR A 223 13.53 13.68 -2.52
N ARG A 224 14.36 13.43 -3.53
CA ARG A 224 15.39 12.37 -3.48
C ARG A 224 16.38 12.59 -2.34
N GLU A 225 16.75 13.85 -2.11
CA GLU A 225 17.77 14.24 -1.13
C GLU A 225 17.20 14.61 0.25
N VAL A 226 15.89 14.45 0.47
CA VAL A 226 15.27 14.74 1.78
C VAL A 226 15.85 13.81 2.83
N LYS A 227 16.26 14.37 3.98
CA LYS A 227 16.72 13.63 5.16
C LYS A 227 15.73 13.79 6.30
N TYR A 228 15.67 12.78 7.16
CA TYR A 228 14.70 12.72 8.25
C TYR A 228 15.34 12.76 9.63
N SER A 229 16.68 12.73 9.73
CA SER A 229 17.41 12.81 10.99
C SER A 229 16.92 13.91 11.92
N ASP A 230 16.73 15.13 11.35
CA ASP A 230 16.31 16.31 12.11
C ASP A 230 14.81 16.34 12.45
N GLN A 231 14.03 15.40 11.88
CA GLN A 231 12.59 15.29 12.06
C GLN A 231 12.20 14.15 13.02
N LEU A 232 13.17 13.35 13.50
CA LEU A 232 12.87 12.21 14.34
C LEU A 232 12.25 12.58 15.70
N CYS A 233 12.56 13.77 16.21
CA CYS A 233 11.97 14.31 17.44
C CYS A 233 10.46 14.53 17.37
N LEU A 234 9.89 14.72 16.16
CA LEU A 234 8.44 14.81 15.96
C LEU A 234 7.69 13.58 16.48
N ALA A 235 8.35 12.42 16.54
CA ALA A 235 7.75 11.20 17.05
C ALA A 235 7.29 11.35 18.50
N ASP A 236 8.04 12.07 19.32
CA ASP A 236 7.71 12.28 20.75
C ASP A 236 6.58 13.31 20.89
N THR A 237 6.68 14.45 20.23
CA THR A 237 5.63 15.49 20.22
C THR A 237 4.30 14.94 19.73
N LEU A 238 4.31 14.12 18.67
CA LEU A 238 3.08 13.61 18.09
C LEU A 238 2.41 12.50 18.91
N ARG A 239 3.11 11.87 19.86
CA ARG A 239 2.51 10.93 20.83
C ARG A 239 1.45 11.55 21.71
N GLU A 240 1.53 12.85 21.98
CA GLU A 240 0.56 13.58 22.80
C GLU A 240 -0.85 13.59 22.20
N PHE A 241 -0.97 13.35 20.89
CA PHE A 241 -2.26 13.25 20.21
C PHE A 241 -2.92 11.87 20.37
N ASN A 242 -2.19 10.86 20.84
CA ASN A 242 -2.72 9.52 21.04
C ASN A 242 -3.79 9.47 22.11
N THR A 243 -4.86 8.70 21.82
CA THR A 243 -5.94 8.39 22.78
C THR A 243 -6.19 6.89 22.79
N GLY A 244 -7.19 6.41 23.52
CA GLY A 244 -7.64 5.01 23.44
C GLY A 244 -8.14 4.60 22.06
N GLU A 245 -8.65 5.56 21.27
CA GLU A 245 -9.28 5.32 19.97
C GLU A 245 -8.43 5.79 18.79
N PHE A 246 -7.59 6.79 18.95
CA PHE A 246 -6.76 7.38 17.89
C PHE A 246 -5.27 7.20 18.17
N SER A 247 -4.48 6.92 17.12
CA SER A 247 -3.02 6.77 17.21
C SER A 247 -2.28 7.50 16.10
N VAL A 248 -1.25 8.25 16.44
CA VAL A 248 -0.26 8.73 15.45
C VAL A 248 0.85 7.69 15.33
N ILE A 249 1.01 7.14 14.13
CA ILE A 249 2.01 6.13 13.79
C ILE A 249 3.14 6.81 13.03
N PHE A 250 4.15 7.26 13.73
CA PHE A 250 5.35 7.83 13.14
C PHE A 250 6.31 6.69 12.76
N ARG A 251 6.54 6.48 11.46
CA ARG A 251 7.32 5.35 10.95
C ARG A 251 8.83 5.56 11.14
N LEU A 252 9.24 5.60 12.39
CA LEU A 252 10.61 5.92 12.81
C LEU A 252 11.66 4.98 12.19
N ARG A 253 11.38 3.67 12.17
CA ARG A 253 12.29 2.69 11.57
C ARG A 253 12.46 2.94 10.08
N THR A 254 11.38 3.20 9.38
CA THR A 254 11.40 3.48 7.94
C THR A 254 12.12 4.80 7.63
N MET A 255 12.00 5.82 8.49
CA MET A 255 12.75 7.09 8.33
C MET A 255 14.26 6.87 8.51
N LYS A 256 14.67 6.15 9.56
CA LYS A 256 16.08 5.80 9.78
C LYS A 256 16.65 4.99 8.60
N LYS A 257 15.90 4.01 8.08
CA LYS A 257 16.31 3.23 6.90
C LYS A 257 16.49 4.09 5.65
N TRP A 258 15.64 5.09 5.47
CA TRP A 258 15.78 6.02 4.35
C TRP A 258 17.11 6.76 4.40
N ASP A 259 17.51 7.24 5.57
CA ASP A 259 18.76 7.98 5.75
C ASP A 259 20.01 7.08 5.66
N GLN A 260 19.91 5.84 6.14
CA GLN A 260 21.04 4.90 6.24
C GLN A 260 21.22 4.02 4.98
N GLY A 261 20.11 3.68 4.30
CA GLY A 261 20.14 2.84 3.09
C GLY A 261 20.49 1.35 3.32
N GLU A 262 20.60 0.91 4.58
CA GLU A 262 21.12 -0.42 4.93
C GLU A 262 20.10 -1.55 4.74
N ARG A 263 20.62 -2.72 4.26
CA ARG A 263 19.88 -3.97 4.16
C ARG A 263 20.75 -5.12 4.71
N ASN A 264 20.12 -6.01 5.48
CA ASN A 264 20.78 -7.18 6.06
C ASN A 264 20.45 -8.49 5.32
N TYR A 265 19.95 -8.41 4.08
CA TYR A 265 19.67 -9.55 3.23
C TYR A 265 20.25 -9.34 1.83
N ALA A 266 20.76 -10.40 1.24
CA ALA A 266 21.42 -10.37 -0.07
C ALA A 266 20.52 -10.79 -1.23
N ARG A 267 19.28 -11.22 -0.98
CA ARG A 267 18.32 -11.67 -2.01
C ARG A 267 16.90 -11.26 -1.67
N CYS A 268 16.09 -10.97 -2.69
CA CYS A 268 14.66 -10.74 -2.51
C CYS A 268 13.92 -12.08 -2.44
N LEU A 269 13.35 -12.37 -1.27
CA LEU A 269 12.60 -13.61 -0.98
C LEU A 269 11.08 -13.39 -0.91
N ALA A 270 10.62 -12.14 -0.97
CA ALA A 270 9.22 -11.78 -0.71
C ALA A 270 8.29 -12.00 -1.91
N LEU A 271 8.78 -12.11 -3.16
CA LEU A 271 7.95 -12.15 -4.36
C LEU A 271 6.94 -13.31 -4.40
N PRO A 272 7.19 -14.49 -3.82
CA PRO A 272 6.19 -15.54 -3.75
C PRO A 272 4.94 -15.19 -2.92
N PHE A 273 5.02 -14.20 -2.03
CA PHE A 273 3.96 -13.87 -1.07
C PHE A 273 3.07 -12.72 -1.50
N TRP A 274 3.44 -11.98 -2.54
CA TRP A 274 2.68 -10.84 -3.01
C TRP A 274 2.82 -10.62 -4.52
N SER A 275 1.95 -9.80 -5.09
CA SER A 275 2.02 -9.38 -6.47
C SER A 275 1.33 -8.03 -6.68
N TYR A 276 1.50 -7.45 -7.85
CA TYR A 276 0.88 -6.21 -8.28
C TYR A 276 0.14 -6.44 -9.60
N MET A 277 -1.09 -5.93 -9.71
CA MET A 277 -1.86 -5.90 -10.95
C MET A 277 -2.00 -4.43 -11.39
N ASP A 278 -1.52 -4.12 -12.59
CA ASP A 278 -1.66 -2.79 -13.18
C ASP A 278 -3.04 -2.55 -13.79
N ALA A 279 -3.34 -1.30 -14.16
CA ALA A 279 -4.63 -0.92 -14.74
C ALA A 279 -4.84 -1.42 -16.19
N GLY A 280 -3.85 -2.09 -16.78
CA GLY A 280 -3.93 -2.80 -18.06
C GLY A 280 -4.13 -4.30 -17.91
N GLY A 281 -4.25 -4.81 -16.67
CA GLY A 281 -4.42 -6.24 -16.38
C GLY A 281 -3.11 -7.02 -16.28
N GLY A 282 -1.97 -6.34 -16.40
CA GLY A 282 -0.65 -6.96 -16.24
C GLY A 282 -0.39 -7.40 -14.80
N ILE A 283 0.09 -8.62 -14.60
CA ILE A 283 0.53 -9.16 -13.30
C ILE A 283 2.05 -9.01 -13.22
N TRP A 284 2.49 -8.37 -12.15
CA TRP A 284 3.87 -8.01 -11.90
C TRP A 284 4.38 -8.56 -10.57
N GLY A 285 5.63 -9.02 -10.54
CA GLY A 285 6.26 -9.49 -9.31
C GLY A 285 6.53 -8.37 -8.30
N CYS A 286 6.74 -7.15 -8.77
CA CYS A 286 7.06 -6.03 -7.88
C CYS A 286 6.62 -4.67 -8.46
N SER A 287 5.97 -3.85 -7.65
CA SER A 287 5.56 -2.50 -8.05
C SER A 287 6.74 -1.52 -8.27
N ALA A 288 7.94 -1.86 -7.77
CA ALA A 288 9.14 -1.05 -8.02
C ALA A 288 9.73 -1.26 -9.42
N TYR A 289 9.29 -2.30 -10.12
CA TYR A 289 9.80 -2.71 -11.43
C TYR A 289 8.70 -2.80 -12.50
N LEU A 290 7.64 -2.00 -12.35
CA LEU A 290 6.62 -1.87 -13.38
C LEU A 290 7.27 -1.39 -14.69
N GLY A 291 6.91 -2.03 -15.80
CA GLY A 291 7.53 -1.78 -17.11
C GLY A 291 8.83 -2.56 -17.38
N ASN A 292 9.35 -3.31 -16.41
CA ASN A 292 10.50 -4.20 -16.62
C ASN A 292 10.01 -5.64 -16.90
N GLU A 293 10.22 -6.13 -18.11
CA GLU A 293 9.77 -7.45 -18.57
C GLU A 293 10.24 -8.62 -17.67
N LYS A 294 11.37 -8.48 -16.97
CA LYS A 294 11.84 -9.49 -16.02
C LYS A 294 10.91 -9.69 -14.82
N PHE A 295 10.03 -8.72 -14.53
CA PHE A 295 9.04 -8.79 -13.47
C PHE A 295 7.61 -8.96 -13.97
N TYR A 296 7.41 -9.06 -15.27
CA TYR A 296 6.11 -9.26 -15.89
C TYR A 296 5.78 -10.75 -15.99
N TYR A 297 4.65 -11.16 -15.40
CA TYR A 297 4.23 -12.55 -15.34
C TYR A 297 3.22 -12.93 -16.42
N GLY A 298 2.39 -11.99 -16.87
CA GLY A 298 1.34 -12.18 -17.86
C GLY A 298 0.19 -11.21 -17.69
N ASN A 299 -0.90 -11.40 -18.44
CA ASN A 299 -2.06 -10.52 -18.44
C ASN A 299 -3.35 -11.29 -18.17
N ILE A 300 -4.22 -10.75 -17.30
CA ILE A 300 -5.49 -11.37 -16.89
C ILE A 300 -6.54 -11.45 -18.01
N TYR A 301 -6.35 -10.69 -19.08
CA TYR A 301 -7.19 -10.76 -20.28
C TYR A 301 -6.83 -11.93 -21.21
N GLU A 302 -5.61 -12.43 -21.09
CA GLU A 302 -5.07 -13.50 -21.93
C GLU A 302 -5.15 -14.87 -21.24
N HIS A 303 -4.94 -14.88 -19.93
CA HIS A 303 -4.81 -16.09 -19.13
C HIS A 303 -5.53 -15.97 -17.79
N SER A 304 -5.90 -17.12 -17.20
CA SER A 304 -6.33 -17.21 -15.82
C SER A 304 -5.20 -16.81 -14.84
N PHE A 305 -5.55 -16.41 -13.64
CA PHE A 305 -4.54 -16.09 -12.63
C PHE A 305 -3.66 -17.30 -12.30
N LYS A 306 -4.23 -18.50 -12.26
CA LYS A 306 -3.51 -19.76 -12.06
C LYS A 306 -2.44 -19.98 -13.12
N GLU A 307 -2.82 -19.89 -14.41
CA GLU A 307 -1.87 -20.06 -15.52
C GLU A 307 -0.73 -19.05 -15.47
N ILE A 308 -1.03 -17.78 -15.15
CA ILE A 308 -0.01 -16.74 -14.97
C ILE A 308 0.92 -17.08 -13.80
N TRP A 309 0.34 -17.48 -12.67
CA TRP A 309 1.10 -17.69 -11.44
C TRP A 309 1.97 -18.94 -11.47
N GLU A 310 1.50 -20.00 -12.10
CA GLU A 310 2.24 -21.25 -12.30
C GLU A 310 3.12 -21.22 -13.57
N GLY A 311 2.94 -20.22 -14.43
CA GLY A 311 3.54 -20.10 -15.73
C GLY A 311 5.06 -19.89 -15.73
N GLU A 312 5.66 -20.23 -16.86
CA GLU A 312 7.10 -20.21 -17.08
C GLU A 312 7.72 -18.80 -16.91
N LYS A 313 6.99 -17.74 -17.34
CA LYS A 313 7.45 -16.35 -17.20
C LYS A 313 7.74 -16.00 -15.74
N ARG A 314 6.81 -16.34 -14.83
CA ARG A 314 7.02 -16.12 -13.40
C ARG A 314 8.16 -16.96 -12.84
N GLN A 315 8.29 -18.21 -13.24
CA GLN A 315 9.38 -19.09 -12.78
C GLN A 315 10.75 -18.54 -13.20
N LYS A 316 10.89 -18.09 -14.46
CA LYS A 316 12.10 -17.43 -14.97
C LYS A 316 12.41 -16.13 -14.19
N SER A 317 11.37 -15.34 -13.92
CA SER A 317 11.49 -14.12 -13.10
C SER A 317 12.02 -14.41 -11.70
N LEU A 318 11.40 -15.37 -11.00
CA LEU A 318 11.84 -15.75 -9.64
C LEU A 318 13.27 -16.28 -9.62
N LYS A 319 13.65 -17.07 -10.61
CA LYS A 319 15.03 -17.56 -10.76
C LYS A 319 16.00 -16.39 -10.94
N TRP A 320 15.71 -15.50 -11.89
CA TRP A 320 16.55 -14.32 -12.13
C TRP A 320 16.66 -13.42 -10.90
N VAL A 321 15.56 -13.17 -10.19
CA VAL A 321 15.55 -12.38 -8.94
C VAL A 321 16.41 -13.04 -7.85
N HIS A 322 16.41 -14.37 -7.79
CA HIS A 322 17.20 -15.11 -6.81
C HIS A 322 18.71 -15.10 -7.15
N GLU A 323 19.05 -15.21 -8.42
CA GLU A 323 20.44 -15.38 -8.86
C GLU A 323 21.15 -14.03 -9.09
N GLU A 324 20.46 -13.06 -9.67
CA GLU A 324 21.08 -11.87 -10.24
C GLU A 324 20.67 -10.54 -9.61
N LEU A 325 19.42 -10.43 -9.09
CA LEU A 325 18.96 -9.15 -8.54
C LEU A 325 19.75 -8.79 -7.28
N ASP A 326 20.42 -7.64 -7.31
CA ASP A 326 21.00 -7.02 -6.12
C ASP A 326 19.94 -6.15 -5.42
N PRO A 327 19.48 -6.51 -4.20
CA PRO A 327 18.51 -5.72 -3.46
C PRO A 327 18.97 -4.29 -3.14
N LEU A 328 20.27 -4.01 -3.11
CA LEU A 328 20.80 -2.66 -2.87
C LEU A 328 20.43 -1.69 -4.01
N GLN A 329 20.16 -2.20 -5.21
CA GLN A 329 19.71 -1.41 -6.35
C GLN A 329 18.19 -1.12 -6.31
N CYS A 330 17.45 -1.75 -5.41
CA CYS A 330 16.03 -1.47 -5.25
C CYS A 330 15.81 -0.15 -4.48
N ARG A 331 14.61 0.44 -4.62
CA ARG A 331 14.26 1.63 -3.83
C ARG A 331 14.42 1.39 -2.33
N VAL A 332 14.95 2.39 -1.62
CA VAL A 332 15.31 2.27 -0.18
C VAL A 332 14.10 1.84 0.67
N ASN A 333 12.97 2.53 0.56
CA ASN A 333 11.74 2.20 1.30
C ASN A 333 10.93 1.12 0.57
N CYS A 334 11.53 -0.05 0.38
CA CYS A 334 10.83 -1.21 -0.18
C CYS A 334 9.71 -1.66 0.76
N ARG A 335 8.51 -1.84 0.22
CA ARG A 335 7.35 -2.37 0.97
C ARG A 335 7.63 -3.74 1.60
N MET A 336 8.43 -4.56 0.91
CA MET A 336 8.75 -5.92 1.31
C MET A 336 10.05 -6.03 2.14
N ASP A 337 10.64 -4.92 2.58
CA ASP A 337 11.91 -4.94 3.30
C ASP A 337 11.84 -5.77 4.59
N GLU A 338 10.84 -5.50 5.45
CA GLU A 338 10.68 -6.25 6.71
C GLU A 338 10.35 -7.74 6.46
N ILE A 339 9.61 -8.04 5.38
CA ILE A 339 9.33 -9.42 4.97
C ILE A 339 10.61 -10.11 4.52
N ASN A 340 11.45 -9.44 3.72
CA ASN A 340 12.73 -10.00 3.29
C ASN A 340 13.68 -10.24 4.47
N ARG A 341 13.73 -9.34 5.47
CA ARG A 341 14.53 -9.52 6.70
C ARG A 341 14.08 -10.77 7.44
N TYR A 342 12.78 -10.92 7.66
CA TYR A 342 12.18 -12.09 8.32
C TYR A 342 12.47 -13.41 7.58
N LEU A 343 12.22 -13.45 6.26
CA LEU A 343 12.45 -14.66 5.46
C LEU A 343 13.95 -15.01 5.34
N TRP A 344 14.81 -13.99 5.32
CA TRP A 344 16.24 -14.18 5.29
C TRP A 344 16.77 -14.79 6.59
N GLU A 345 16.27 -14.32 7.73
CA GLU A 345 16.60 -14.87 9.04
C GLU A 345 16.09 -16.31 9.19
N LEU A 346 14.86 -16.62 8.74
CA LEU A 346 14.34 -17.99 8.75
C LEU A 346 15.20 -18.97 7.92
N LYS A 347 15.74 -18.53 6.77
CA LYS A 347 16.63 -19.36 5.95
C LYS A 347 18.05 -19.47 6.50
N ARG A 348 18.44 -18.57 7.39
CA ARG A 348 19.78 -18.48 7.99
C ARG A 348 19.67 -18.16 9.46
N PRO A 349 19.14 -19.09 10.24
CA PRO A 349 18.90 -18.88 11.66
C PRO A 349 20.22 -18.63 12.40
N PRO A 350 20.19 -17.83 13.47
CA PRO A 350 21.37 -17.60 14.31
C PRO A 350 21.80 -18.90 15.01
N ALA A 351 23.00 -18.85 15.63
CA ALA A 351 23.44 -19.93 16.50
C ALA A 351 22.46 -20.16 17.66
N HIS A 352 22.37 -21.38 18.12
CA HIS A 352 21.55 -21.79 19.28
C HIS A 352 20.05 -21.64 19.09
N VAL A 353 19.53 -21.63 17.86
CA VAL A 353 18.10 -21.44 17.54
C VAL A 353 17.18 -22.50 18.15
N ASN A 354 17.72 -23.66 18.57
CA ASN A 354 16.94 -24.72 19.21
C ASN A 354 16.68 -24.50 20.71
N PHE A 355 17.27 -23.47 21.31
CA PHE A 355 17.03 -23.11 22.70
C PHE A 355 16.00 -21.98 22.73
N ILE A 356 14.84 -22.22 23.34
CA ILE A 356 13.71 -21.30 23.44
C ILE A 356 13.51 -20.86 24.90
#